data_9ddcaf172b847be7f01f4516c05679b6
#
_entry.id   9ddcaf172b847be7f01f4516c05679b6
#
_cell.length_a   1.000
_cell.length_b   1.000
_cell.length_c   1.000
_cell.angle_alpha   90.00
_cell.angle_beta   90.00
_cell.angle_gamma   90.00
#
_symmetry.space_group_name_H-M   'P 1'
#
loop_
_entity.id
_entity.type
_entity.pdbx_description
1 polymer ?
#
loop_
_entity_poly.entity_id
_entity_poly.type
_entity_poly.pdbx_seq_one_letter_code
_entity_poly.pdbx_strand_id
1 'polypeptide(L)'
;MQFNPELRERLTTCAVALAKLINYRSAGTVEFLVDDETGDFFFLEMNTRLQVEHGITELCYGIDLVALMLRQADYQLAGRGGIPTEEMYELQKKGNKLRGAAIEVRVCCENAADRFLPTSGVIQEVKWPNPGEARVDTWVQAGTSISSYFGNYASICYHFPLRNSSRLMSIPPRFVTREGHGAR
;
A
#
# COMPACT_ATOMS: atom_id res chain seq x y z
N MET A 1 1.42 -10.23 -18.05
CA MET A 1 2.49 -9.36 -18.57
C MET A 1 3.78 -9.69 -17.87
N GLN A 2 4.80 -10.13 -18.56
CA GLN A 2 6.15 -10.18 -18.00
C GLN A 2 6.76 -8.79 -18.17
N PHE A 3 6.98 -8.09 -17.08
CA PHE A 3 7.65 -6.79 -17.11
C PHE A 3 9.05 -6.94 -17.71
N ASN A 4 9.30 -6.26 -18.84
CA ASN A 4 10.63 -6.21 -19.43
C ASN A 4 11.59 -5.51 -18.44
N PRO A 5 12.71 -6.15 -18.04
CA PRO A 5 13.67 -5.55 -17.10
C PRO A 5 14.22 -4.20 -17.57
N GLU A 6 14.41 -4.01 -18.86
CA GLU A 6 14.85 -2.75 -19.45
C GLU A 6 13.83 -1.64 -19.27
N LEU A 7 12.56 -1.91 -19.51
CA LEU A 7 11.48 -0.95 -19.26
C LEU A 7 11.41 -0.56 -17.79
N ARG A 8 11.54 -1.55 -16.89
CA ARG A 8 11.58 -1.27 -15.45
C ARG A 8 12.73 -0.35 -15.07
N GLU A 9 13.91 -0.56 -15.62
CA GLU A 9 15.08 0.30 -15.37
C GLU A 9 14.85 1.73 -15.89
N ARG A 10 14.30 1.88 -17.07
CA ARG A 10 13.94 3.18 -17.65
C ARG A 10 12.93 3.94 -16.76
N LEU A 11 11.86 3.28 -16.32
CA LEU A 11 10.84 3.86 -15.43
C LEU A 11 11.45 4.31 -14.10
N THR A 12 12.23 3.43 -13.45
CA THR A 12 12.84 3.76 -12.16
C THR A 12 13.86 4.87 -12.27
N THR A 13 14.63 4.91 -13.36
CA THR A 13 15.60 6.00 -13.63
C THR A 13 14.88 7.33 -13.79
N CYS A 14 13.77 7.36 -14.54
CA CYS A 14 12.94 8.57 -14.70
C CYS A 14 12.36 9.03 -13.37
N ALA A 15 11.81 8.12 -12.57
CA ALA A 15 11.23 8.44 -11.26
C ALA A 15 12.29 9.04 -10.32
N VAL A 16 13.48 8.46 -10.27
CA VAL A 16 14.60 8.97 -9.45
C VAL A 16 15.07 10.34 -9.96
N ALA A 17 15.16 10.54 -11.29
CA ALA A 17 15.55 11.82 -11.86
C ALA A 17 14.54 12.92 -11.49
N LEU A 18 13.25 12.63 -11.57
CA LEU A 18 12.18 13.56 -11.17
C LEU A 18 12.29 13.92 -9.69
N ALA A 19 12.41 12.92 -8.81
CA ALA A 19 12.55 13.15 -7.38
C ALA A 19 13.77 14.00 -7.03
N LYS A 20 14.90 13.78 -7.71
CA LYS A 20 16.11 14.61 -7.56
C LYS A 20 15.89 16.05 -8.03
N LEU A 21 15.25 16.23 -9.18
CA LEU A 21 14.99 17.56 -9.77
C LEU A 21 14.19 18.47 -8.81
N ILE A 22 13.21 17.90 -8.12
CA ILE A 22 12.36 18.64 -7.17
C ILE A 22 12.86 18.60 -5.74
N ASN A 23 14.05 18.00 -5.48
CA ASN A 23 14.58 17.78 -4.14
C ASN A 23 13.60 17.06 -3.19
N TYR A 24 12.88 16.08 -3.70
CA TYR A 24 11.89 15.34 -2.91
C TYR A 24 12.57 14.51 -1.81
N ARG A 25 12.04 14.60 -0.59
CA ARG A 25 12.69 14.04 0.62
C ARG A 25 11.79 13.19 1.50
N SER A 26 10.86 12.48 0.90
CA SER A 26 9.97 11.57 1.65
C SER A 26 9.64 10.35 0.78
N ALA A 27 8.81 9.44 1.29
CA ALA A 27 8.21 8.40 0.45
C ALA A 27 7.20 9.03 -0.51
N GLY A 28 7.19 8.55 -1.73
CA GLY A 28 6.26 8.99 -2.77
C GLY A 28 6.21 7.97 -3.89
N THR A 29 5.24 8.13 -4.78
CA THR A 29 5.05 7.26 -5.93
C THR A 29 4.96 8.09 -7.19
N VAL A 30 5.75 7.73 -8.20
CA VAL A 30 5.64 8.29 -9.55
C VAL A 30 4.89 7.29 -10.40
N GLU A 31 3.82 7.74 -11.02
CA GLU A 31 2.96 6.92 -11.87
C GLU A 31 3.20 7.21 -13.34
N PHE A 32 3.21 6.15 -14.15
CA PHE A 32 3.42 6.21 -15.59
C PHE A 32 2.33 5.42 -16.30
N LEU A 33 1.91 5.93 -17.46
CA LEU A 33 1.19 5.16 -18.45
C LEU A 33 2.20 4.49 -19.37
N VAL A 34 2.03 3.20 -19.62
CA VAL A 34 2.90 2.43 -20.50
C VAL A 34 2.08 1.90 -21.66
N ASP A 35 2.56 2.14 -22.88
CA ASP A 35 2.05 1.49 -24.08
C ASP A 35 2.62 0.08 -24.14
N ASP A 36 1.75 -0.92 -24.12
CA ASP A 36 2.11 -2.34 -24.05
C ASP A 36 2.68 -2.88 -25.38
N GLU A 37 2.37 -2.22 -26.50
CA GLU A 37 2.83 -2.62 -27.83
C GLU A 37 4.23 -2.06 -28.12
N THR A 38 4.44 -0.78 -27.78
CA THR A 38 5.70 -0.07 -28.12
C THR A 38 6.71 -0.07 -26.98
N GLY A 39 6.24 -0.20 -25.74
CA GLY A 39 7.06 -0.03 -24.54
C GLY A 39 7.40 1.44 -24.24
N ASP A 40 6.72 2.38 -24.92
CA ASP A 40 6.79 3.79 -24.59
C ASP A 40 6.05 4.07 -23.29
N PHE A 41 6.52 5.07 -22.55
CA PHE A 41 5.87 5.44 -21.30
C PHE A 41 5.78 6.95 -21.13
N PHE A 42 4.75 7.38 -20.44
CA PHE A 42 4.40 8.77 -20.23
C PHE A 42 4.17 9.02 -18.74
N PHE A 43 4.70 10.12 -18.22
CA PHE A 43 4.43 10.56 -16.86
C PHE A 43 2.93 10.84 -16.69
N LEU A 44 2.33 10.26 -15.65
CA LEU A 44 0.94 10.50 -15.29
C LEU A 44 0.85 11.49 -14.13
N GLU A 45 1.37 11.10 -12.98
CA GLU A 45 1.36 11.95 -11.78
C GLU A 45 2.45 11.52 -10.78
N MET A 46 2.68 12.38 -9.79
CA MET A 46 3.47 12.05 -8.62
C MET A 46 2.64 12.23 -7.36
N ASN A 47 2.44 11.15 -6.62
CA ASN A 47 1.82 11.17 -5.31
C ASN A 47 2.89 11.45 -4.25
N THR A 48 2.89 12.66 -3.70
CA THR A 48 3.88 13.13 -2.71
C THR A 48 3.50 12.73 -1.28
N ARG A 49 3.09 11.50 -1.10
CA ARG A 49 2.65 10.90 0.16
C ARG A 49 2.90 9.39 0.15
N LEU A 50 2.86 8.78 1.31
CA LEU A 50 2.77 7.34 1.40
C LEU A 50 1.43 6.88 0.79
N GLN A 51 1.47 5.87 -0.05
CA GLN A 51 0.27 5.25 -0.61
C GLN A 51 -0.20 4.06 0.24
N VAL A 52 -1.47 3.70 0.09
CA VAL A 52 -2.07 2.60 0.84
C VAL A 52 -1.34 1.29 0.54
N GLU A 53 -0.95 1.09 -0.72
CA GLU A 53 -0.26 -0.08 -1.24
C GLU A 53 1.23 -0.19 -0.86
N HIS A 54 1.76 0.70 0.00
CA HIS A 54 3.16 0.67 0.44
C HIS A 54 3.62 -0.68 0.99
N GLY A 55 2.71 -1.41 1.63
CA GLY A 55 3.00 -2.71 2.22
C GLY A 55 3.44 -3.77 1.20
N ILE A 56 3.04 -3.66 -0.08
CA ILE A 56 3.55 -4.49 -1.16
C ILE A 56 5.07 -4.34 -1.28
N THR A 57 5.54 -3.10 -1.33
CA THR A 57 6.97 -2.78 -1.41
C THR A 57 7.70 -3.28 -0.16
N GLU A 58 7.14 -3.05 1.02
CA GLU A 58 7.73 -3.47 2.29
C GLU A 58 7.91 -4.99 2.37
N LEU A 59 6.89 -5.75 2.01
CA LEU A 59 6.94 -7.22 2.02
C LEU A 59 7.89 -7.77 0.94
N CYS A 60 7.83 -7.22 -0.27
CA CYS A 60 8.66 -7.68 -1.37
C CYS A 60 10.14 -7.42 -1.16
N TYR A 61 10.50 -6.32 -0.50
CA TYR A 61 11.88 -5.89 -0.34
C TYR A 61 12.39 -5.98 1.11
N GLY A 62 11.52 -6.19 2.07
CA GLY A 62 11.86 -6.29 3.50
C GLY A 62 12.41 -5.00 4.06
N ILE A 63 11.78 -3.90 3.72
CA ILE A 63 12.03 -2.55 4.22
C ILE A 63 10.80 -2.07 4.98
N ASP A 64 10.96 -1.05 5.80
CA ASP A 64 9.87 -0.35 6.50
C ASP A 64 9.87 1.11 6.03
N LEU A 65 8.95 1.43 5.11
CA LEU A 65 8.85 2.77 4.53
C LEU A 65 8.37 3.80 5.56
N VAL A 66 7.49 3.41 6.47
CA VAL A 66 6.98 4.30 7.52
C VAL A 66 8.12 4.69 8.46
N ALA A 67 8.89 3.71 8.93
CA ALA A 67 10.06 3.97 9.77
C ALA A 67 11.10 4.86 9.06
N LEU A 68 11.33 4.63 7.76
CA LEU A 68 12.24 5.47 6.97
C LEU A 68 11.73 6.92 6.85
N MET A 69 10.43 7.12 6.66
CA MET A 69 9.83 8.47 6.63
C MET A 69 10.01 9.20 7.96
N LEU A 70 9.73 8.53 9.07
CA LEU A 70 9.90 9.09 10.42
C LEU A 70 11.37 9.45 10.69
N ARG A 71 12.30 8.57 10.33
CA ARG A 71 13.73 8.82 10.47
C ARG A 71 14.19 9.98 9.59
N GLN A 72 13.71 10.04 8.34
CA GLN A 72 14.00 11.17 7.44
C GLN A 72 13.55 12.49 8.05
N ALA A 73 12.34 12.52 8.61
CA ALA A 73 11.81 13.71 9.29
C ALA A 73 12.63 14.09 10.54
N ASP A 74 13.02 13.11 11.36
CA ASP A 74 13.88 13.35 12.53
C ASP A 74 15.22 13.98 12.16
N TYR A 75 15.90 13.46 11.14
CA TYR A 75 17.15 14.04 10.63
C TYR A 75 16.96 15.47 10.13
N GLN A 76 15.86 15.75 9.44
CA GLN A 76 15.55 17.10 8.94
C GLN A 76 15.28 18.08 10.08
N LEU A 77 14.46 17.69 11.06
CA LEU A 77 14.14 18.50 12.23
C LEU A 77 15.40 18.79 13.07
N ALA A 78 16.33 17.86 13.12
CA ALA A 78 17.63 18.06 13.76
C ALA A 78 18.64 18.88 12.94
N GLY A 79 18.23 19.46 11.80
CA GLY A 79 19.09 20.26 10.91
C GLY A 79 20.15 19.43 10.14
N ARG A 80 20.05 18.10 10.13
CA ARG A 80 21.03 17.19 9.51
C ARG A 80 20.75 16.89 8.05
N GLY A 81 19.74 17.53 7.44
CA GLY A 81 19.41 17.43 6.01
C GLY A 81 18.62 16.17 5.63
N GLY A 82 18.89 15.04 6.23
CA GLY A 82 18.22 13.77 5.96
C GLY A 82 19.03 12.57 6.40
N ILE A 83 18.53 11.36 6.12
CA ILE A 83 19.24 10.10 6.36
C ILE A 83 20.57 10.11 5.59
N PRO A 84 21.71 9.74 6.21
CA PRO A 84 23.00 9.72 5.52
C PRO A 84 22.99 8.88 4.25
N THR A 85 23.65 9.36 3.21
CA THR A 85 23.71 8.71 1.90
C THR A 85 24.25 7.26 1.97
N GLU A 86 25.26 7.04 2.80
CA GLU A 86 25.85 5.72 3.03
C GLU A 86 24.83 4.74 3.60
N GLU A 87 24.03 5.20 4.55
CA GLU A 87 22.97 4.39 5.14
C GLU A 87 21.87 4.08 4.12
N MET A 88 21.44 5.06 3.34
CA MET A 88 20.47 4.84 2.25
C MET A 88 21.00 3.87 1.21
N TYR A 89 22.30 3.92 0.89
CA TYR A 89 22.93 3.00 -0.03
C TYR A 89 22.95 1.55 0.50
N GLU A 90 23.24 1.36 1.79
CA GLU A 90 23.19 0.02 2.41
C GLU A 90 21.73 -0.51 2.48
N LEU A 91 20.76 0.34 2.74
CA LEU A 91 19.33 -0.01 2.69
C LEU A 91 18.93 -0.43 1.25
N GLN A 92 19.37 0.32 0.25
CA GLN A 92 19.14 -0.01 -1.15
C GLN A 92 19.76 -1.35 -1.54
N LYS A 93 20.98 -1.63 -1.13
CA LYS A 93 21.61 -2.94 -1.37
C LYS A 93 20.82 -4.09 -0.75
N LYS A 94 20.34 -3.92 0.49
CA LYS A 94 19.50 -4.92 1.17
C LYS A 94 18.15 -5.08 0.47
N GLY A 95 17.55 -3.97 0.04
CA GLY A 95 16.27 -3.92 -0.66
C GLY A 95 16.32 -4.34 -2.14
N ASN A 96 17.48 -4.42 -2.76
CA ASN A 96 17.59 -4.83 -4.17
C ASN A 96 17.29 -6.32 -4.41
N LYS A 97 17.20 -7.12 -3.37
CA LYS A 97 16.86 -8.53 -3.48
C LYS A 97 15.38 -8.74 -3.22
N LEU A 98 14.64 -9.00 -4.29
CA LEU A 98 13.24 -9.39 -4.19
C LEU A 98 13.10 -10.65 -3.34
N ARG A 99 12.33 -10.59 -2.26
CA ARG A 99 12.12 -11.71 -1.31
C ARG A 99 10.95 -12.61 -1.71
N GLY A 100 10.16 -12.21 -2.68
CA GLY A 100 8.97 -12.91 -3.13
C GLY A 100 8.01 -11.99 -3.83
N ALA A 101 6.74 -12.34 -3.82
CA ALA A 101 5.65 -11.54 -4.33
C ALA A 101 4.65 -11.25 -3.20
N ALA A 102 3.92 -10.16 -3.31
CA ALA A 102 2.86 -9.80 -2.39
C ALA A 102 1.60 -9.39 -3.15
N ILE A 103 0.44 -9.58 -2.54
CA ILE A 103 -0.84 -9.07 -3.03
C ILE A 103 -1.49 -8.26 -1.92
N GLU A 104 -1.98 -7.10 -2.28
CA GLU A 104 -2.83 -6.27 -1.42
C GLU A 104 -4.30 -6.45 -1.80
N VAL A 105 -5.15 -6.53 -0.78
CA VAL A 105 -6.60 -6.50 -0.92
C VAL A 105 -7.14 -5.41 -0.02
N ARG A 106 -7.92 -4.51 -0.58
CA ARG A 106 -8.68 -3.50 0.17
C ARG A 106 -10.08 -4.02 0.41
N VAL A 107 -10.49 -3.98 1.67
CA VAL A 107 -11.84 -4.38 2.06
C VAL A 107 -12.66 -3.13 2.33
N CYS A 108 -13.78 -2.99 1.62
CA CYS A 108 -14.68 -1.85 1.71
C CYS A 108 -16.01 -2.28 2.32
N CYS A 109 -16.64 -1.37 3.06
CA CYS A 109 -17.99 -1.58 3.57
C CYS A 109 -19.01 -1.26 2.48
N GLU A 110 -19.36 -2.26 1.69
CA GLU A 110 -20.25 -2.16 0.53
C GLU A 110 -21.29 -3.28 0.56
N ASN A 111 -22.49 -2.99 0.06
CA ASN A 111 -23.53 -3.99 -0.10
C ASN A 111 -23.47 -4.66 -1.47
N ALA A 112 -22.93 -5.88 -1.52
CA ALA A 112 -22.82 -6.63 -2.78
C ALA A 112 -24.17 -6.94 -3.43
N ALA A 113 -25.26 -7.04 -2.64
CA ALA A 113 -26.61 -7.27 -3.15
C ALA A 113 -27.21 -6.00 -3.78
N ASP A 114 -26.68 -4.83 -3.48
CA ASP A 114 -27.14 -3.55 -4.00
C ASP A 114 -26.02 -2.83 -4.78
N ARG A 115 -25.50 -3.50 -5.79
CA ARG A 115 -24.51 -2.96 -6.72
C ARG A 115 -23.27 -2.35 -6.06
N PHE A 116 -22.84 -2.94 -4.93
CA PHE A 116 -21.69 -2.46 -4.15
C PHE A 116 -21.84 -1.01 -3.66
N LEU A 117 -23.10 -0.60 -3.40
CA LEU A 117 -23.33 0.72 -2.78
C LEU A 117 -22.71 0.76 -1.39
N PRO A 118 -22.10 1.90 -1.05
CA PRO A 118 -21.55 2.14 0.27
C PRO A 118 -22.57 1.92 1.37
N THR A 119 -22.18 1.18 2.41
CA THR A 119 -23.01 0.94 3.59
C THR A 119 -22.41 1.61 4.82
N SER A 120 -23.28 2.24 5.63
CA SER A 120 -22.93 2.71 6.96
C SER A 120 -23.45 1.74 8.02
N GLY A 121 -22.83 1.73 9.19
CA GLY A 121 -23.26 0.88 10.29
C GLY A 121 -22.20 0.67 11.34
N VAL A 122 -22.51 -0.14 12.36
CA VAL A 122 -21.56 -0.51 13.40
C VAL A 122 -21.10 -1.94 13.15
N ILE A 123 -19.80 -2.13 13.13
CA ILE A 123 -19.17 -3.45 12.97
C ILE A 123 -19.39 -4.25 14.26
N GLN A 124 -20.09 -5.36 14.16
CA GLN A 124 -20.42 -6.21 15.31
C GLN A 124 -19.26 -7.14 15.66
N GLU A 125 -18.66 -7.73 14.66
CA GLU A 125 -17.59 -8.69 14.82
C GLU A 125 -16.57 -8.53 13.68
N VAL A 126 -15.29 -8.72 14.03
CA VAL A 126 -14.19 -8.77 13.08
C VAL A 126 -13.32 -9.98 13.40
N LYS A 127 -13.04 -10.78 12.37
CA LYS A 127 -12.07 -11.86 12.45
C LYS A 127 -10.99 -11.65 11.42
N TRP A 128 -9.79 -11.41 11.90
CA TRP A 128 -8.61 -11.26 11.07
C TRP A 128 -7.89 -12.59 10.89
N PRO A 129 -7.17 -12.78 9.78
CA PRO A 129 -6.20 -13.86 9.64
C PRO A 129 -5.13 -13.79 10.74
N ASN A 130 -4.51 -14.92 11.05
CA ASN A 130 -3.41 -14.94 11.99
C ASN A 130 -2.21 -14.12 11.44
N PRO A 131 -1.42 -13.48 12.32
CA PRO A 131 -0.27 -12.65 11.88
C PRO A 131 0.76 -13.40 11.03
N GLY A 132 0.84 -14.74 11.15
CA GLY A 132 1.72 -15.58 10.31
C GLY A 132 1.18 -15.88 8.91
N GLU A 133 -0.11 -15.63 8.67
CA GLU A 133 -0.79 -15.88 7.40
C GLU A 133 -0.88 -14.63 6.53
N ALA A 134 -1.12 -13.48 7.18
CA ALA A 134 -1.22 -12.19 6.51
C ALA A 134 -0.80 -11.05 7.42
N ARG A 135 -0.29 -9.98 6.84
CA ARG A 135 -0.22 -8.67 7.49
C ARG A 135 -1.54 -7.96 7.27
N VAL A 136 -2.11 -7.43 8.35
CA VAL A 136 -3.36 -6.67 8.32
C VAL A 136 -3.09 -5.28 8.87
N ASP A 137 -3.21 -4.28 8.02
CA ASP A 137 -3.10 -2.88 8.41
C ASP A 137 -4.52 -2.32 8.50
N THR A 138 -5.02 -2.11 9.72
CA THR A 138 -6.41 -1.72 9.96
C THR A 138 -6.58 -0.85 11.20
N TRP A 139 -7.57 0.01 11.17
CA TRP A 139 -8.08 0.74 12.32
C TRP A 139 -9.43 0.19 12.83
N VAL A 140 -9.97 -0.80 12.11
CA VAL A 140 -11.31 -1.34 12.36
C VAL A 140 -11.28 -2.42 13.43
N GLN A 141 -12.19 -2.34 14.37
CA GLN A 141 -12.46 -3.34 15.40
C GLN A 141 -13.97 -3.48 15.66
N ALA A 142 -14.36 -4.46 16.44
CA ALA A 142 -15.75 -4.57 16.89
C ALA A 142 -16.16 -3.28 17.61
N GLY A 143 -17.34 -2.77 17.31
CA GLY A 143 -17.84 -1.48 17.81
C GLY A 143 -17.47 -0.27 16.94
N THR A 144 -16.62 -0.40 15.92
CA THR A 144 -16.29 0.70 15.01
C THR A 144 -17.51 1.10 14.19
N SER A 145 -17.84 2.41 14.20
CA SER A 145 -18.88 2.99 13.37
C SER A 145 -18.31 3.41 12.02
N ILE A 146 -18.90 2.91 10.94
CA ILE A 146 -18.56 3.27 9.57
C ILE A 146 -19.59 4.27 9.06
N SER A 147 -19.10 5.37 8.51
CA SER A 147 -19.91 6.44 7.90
C SER A 147 -19.92 6.30 6.38
N SER A 148 -21.06 6.62 5.76
CA SER A 148 -21.17 6.69 4.31
C SER A 148 -20.56 7.98 3.71
N TYR A 149 -20.23 8.99 4.53
CA TYR A 149 -19.76 10.29 4.07
C TYR A 149 -18.26 10.41 3.85
N PHE A 150 -17.47 9.67 4.61
CA PHE A 150 -16.00 9.67 4.48
C PHE A 150 -15.51 8.27 4.18
N GLY A 151 -15.46 7.99 2.89
CA GLY A 151 -14.83 6.80 2.37
C GLY A 151 -15.34 5.53 3.05
N ASN A 152 -16.02 4.69 2.30
CA ASN A 152 -16.41 3.33 2.71
C ASN A 152 -15.18 2.45 2.98
N TYR A 153 -14.03 3.08 3.05
CA TYR A 153 -12.75 2.45 3.28
C TYR A 153 -12.60 2.15 4.77
N ALA A 154 -13.23 1.09 5.23
CA ALA A 154 -12.55 0.27 6.19
C ALA A 154 -11.35 -0.31 5.45
N SER A 155 -10.33 0.51 5.16
CA SER A 155 -9.18 0.12 4.38
C SER A 155 -8.39 -0.90 5.17
N ILE A 156 -8.68 -2.15 4.91
CA ILE A 156 -7.96 -3.27 5.46
C ILE A 156 -7.09 -3.76 4.32
N CYS A 157 -5.82 -3.47 4.44
CA CYS A 157 -4.84 -3.95 3.50
C CYS A 157 -4.33 -5.30 3.98
N TYR A 158 -4.61 -6.34 3.23
CA TYR A 158 -3.98 -7.64 3.44
C TYR A 158 -2.76 -7.73 2.54
N HIS A 159 -1.59 -7.89 3.14
CA HIS A 159 -0.36 -8.11 2.42
C HIS A 159 0.06 -9.56 2.62
N PHE A 160 -0.04 -10.37 1.58
CA PHE A 160 0.35 -11.77 1.64
C PHE A 160 1.73 -11.98 1.02
N PRO A 161 2.73 -12.47 1.76
CA PRO A 161 3.93 -12.98 1.14
C PRO A 161 3.58 -14.26 0.36
N LEU A 162 3.59 -14.18 -0.98
CA LEU A 162 3.32 -15.33 -1.83
C LEU A 162 4.46 -16.34 -1.76
N ARG A 163 4.41 -17.23 -0.77
CA ARG A 163 5.25 -18.42 -0.75
C ARG A 163 4.64 -19.60 -1.53
N ASN A 164 3.30 -19.60 -1.73
CA ASN A 164 2.58 -20.59 -2.52
C ASN A 164 1.26 -19.98 -3.02
N SER A 165 1.12 -19.85 -4.32
CA SER A 165 -0.03 -19.22 -4.98
C SER A 165 -1.38 -19.94 -4.76
N SER A 166 -1.37 -21.18 -4.31
CA SER A 166 -2.59 -21.98 -4.11
C SER A 166 -3.37 -21.68 -2.82
N ARG A 167 -2.80 -20.92 -1.87
CA ARG A 167 -3.47 -20.57 -0.61
C ARG A 167 -4.15 -19.19 -0.57
N LEU A 168 -3.96 -18.38 -1.59
CA LEU A 168 -4.46 -17.00 -1.63
C LEU A 168 -5.98 -16.87 -1.65
N MET A 169 -6.70 -17.90 -2.09
CA MET A 169 -8.16 -17.83 -2.24
C MET A 169 -8.96 -18.26 -0.99
N SER A 170 -8.29 -18.64 0.11
CA SER A 170 -8.99 -19.33 1.20
C SER A 170 -9.20 -18.53 2.48
N ILE A 171 -8.77 -17.26 2.56
CA ILE A 171 -8.90 -16.47 3.79
C ILE A 171 -9.70 -15.19 3.52
N PRO A 172 -11.03 -15.28 3.32
CA PRO A 172 -11.85 -14.09 3.27
C PRO A 172 -12.00 -13.50 4.69
N PRO A 173 -11.90 -12.19 4.87
CA PRO A 173 -12.33 -11.56 6.10
C PRO A 173 -13.83 -11.80 6.28
N ARG A 174 -14.23 -12.07 7.51
CA ARG A 174 -15.65 -12.17 7.82
C ARG A 174 -16.06 -10.94 8.60
N PHE A 175 -16.97 -10.19 8.04
CA PHE A 175 -17.64 -9.08 8.70
C PHE A 175 -19.09 -9.44 8.95
N VAL A 176 -19.58 -9.11 10.14
CA VAL A 176 -20.99 -9.10 10.44
C VAL A 176 -21.35 -7.64 10.74
N THR A 177 -22.09 -7.01 9.85
CA THR A 177 -22.69 -5.70 10.09
C THR A 177 -24.16 -5.86 10.43
N ARG A 178 -24.65 -5.11 11.41
CA ARG A 178 -26.08 -4.93 11.64
C ARG A 178 -26.48 -3.64 10.95
N GLU A 179 -27.38 -3.74 9.97
CA GLU A 179 -27.99 -2.56 9.38
C GLU A 179 -28.67 -1.76 10.50
N GLY A 180 -28.25 -0.54 10.69
CA GLY A 180 -28.96 0.37 11.57
C GLY A 180 -30.33 0.69 10.95
N HIS A 181 -31.40 0.13 11.50
CA HIS A 181 -32.72 0.64 11.21
C HIS A 181 -32.73 2.10 11.69
N GLY A 182 -32.68 3.03 10.73
CA GLY A 182 -32.86 4.43 10.99
C GLY A 182 -34.21 4.63 11.72
N ALA A 183 -34.11 5.10 12.95
CA ALA A 183 -35.27 5.66 13.61
C ALA A 183 -35.76 6.83 12.75
N ARG A 184 -37.07 6.80 12.48
CA ARG A 184 -37.80 7.86 11.80
C ARG A 184 -37.76 9.16 12.60
#